data_3238f1b6105f5b5a1930d5f7c90802c3
#
_entry.id   3238f1b6105f5b5a1930d5f7c90802c3
#
_cell.length_a   1.000
_cell.length_b   1.000
_cell.length_c   1.000
_cell.angle_alpha   90.00
_cell.angle_beta   90.00
_cell.angle_gamma   90.00
#
_symmetry.space_group_name_H-M   'P 1'
#
loop_
_entity.id
_entity.type
_entity.pdbx_description
1 polymer ?
#
loop_
_entity_poly.entity_id
_entity_poly.type
_entity_poly.pdbx_seq_one_letter_code
_entity_poly.pdbx_strand_id
1 'polypeptide(L)'
;MEELREHIRNIKKELRLFMNGVTSAQQRKLGMSYNIIFGVEIPRLKEIAAKFPVDAGLAKALWKENIRESKLLAIFLLPEENYAEVAEEWIGECRYRENADNLAHTILSKLPDATERALKWICNSEELYCYCGFITLALIFRSGKGLTDGQEEQFFTTASGILKSPTPHSNASQAMKALTFYCEDDGKATRFNTFHGEEIM
;
A
#
# COMPACT_ATOMS: atom_id res chain seq x y z
N MET A 1 12.00 -27.17 -3.73
CA MET A 1 13.09 -26.28 -3.31
C MET A 1 14.00 -25.86 -4.45
N GLU A 2 14.39 -26.78 -5.34
CA GLU A 2 15.25 -26.46 -6.50
C GLU A 2 14.53 -25.51 -7.48
N GLU A 3 13.30 -25.80 -7.83
CA GLU A 3 12.47 -24.97 -8.72
C GLU A 3 12.30 -23.52 -8.20
N LEU A 4 12.04 -23.34 -6.89
CA LEU A 4 11.95 -22.02 -6.25
C LEU A 4 13.25 -21.23 -6.43
N ARG A 5 14.40 -21.87 -6.22
CA ARG A 5 15.72 -21.23 -6.41
C ARG A 5 15.96 -20.85 -7.87
N GLU A 6 15.46 -21.67 -8.79
CA GLU A 6 15.55 -21.40 -10.22
C GLU A 6 14.71 -20.19 -10.61
N HIS A 7 13.46 -20.10 -10.15
CA HIS A 7 12.62 -18.92 -10.38
C HIS A 7 13.27 -17.64 -9.85
N ILE A 8 13.77 -17.64 -8.61
CA ILE A 8 14.47 -16.48 -8.04
C ILE A 8 15.69 -16.09 -8.86
N ARG A 9 16.47 -17.05 -9.31
CA ARG A 9 17.65 -16.81 -10.17
C ARG A 9 17.25 -16.19 -11.51
N ASN A 10 16.19 -16.70 -12.13
CA ASN A 10 15.70 -16.20 -13.41
C ASN A 10 15.07 -14.81 -13.29
N ILE A 11 14.30 -14.52 -12.22
CA ILE A 11 13.85 -13.17 -11.88
C ILE A 11 15.03 -12.20 -11.79
N LYS A 12 16.10 -12.57 -11.08
CA LYS A 12 17.29 -11.71 -10.97
C LYS A 12 18.01 -11.50 -12.30
N LYS A 13 17.96 -12.46 -13.21
CA LYS A 13 18.46 -12.27 -14.58
C LYS A 13 17.63 -11.24 -15.34
N GLU A 14 16.30 -11.36 -15.30
CA GLU A 14 15.39 -10.38 -15.92
C GLU A 14 15.61 -8.98 -15.35
N LEU A 15 15.70 -8.82 -14.03
CA LEU A 15 15.97 -7.53 -13.40
C LEU A 15 17.28 -6.89 -13.88
N ARG A 16 18.33 -7.69 -14.08
CA ARG A 16 19.62 -7.18 -14.60
C ARG A 16 19.52 -6.69 -16.04
N LEU A 17 18.68 -7.31 -16.88
CA LEU A 17 18.48 -6.87 -18.26
C LEU A 17 17.85 -5.47 -18.36
N PHE A 18 17.05 -5.09 -17.37
CA PHE A 18 16.33 -3.82 -17.33
C PHE A 18 16.86 -2.85 -16.27
N MET A 19 18.04 -3.13 -15.71
CA MET A 19 18.63 -2.27 -14.68
C MET A 19 18.87 -0.84 -15.19
N ASN A 20 18.54 0.14 -14.35
CA ASN A 20 18.76 1.56 -14.62
C ASN A 20 19.54 2.21 -13.47
N GLY A 21 20.84 2.42 -13.71
CA GLY A 21 21.73 2.99 -12.70
C GLY A 21 21.36 4.43 -12.30
N VAL A 22 20.81 5.22 -13.21
CA VAL A 22 20.37 6.60 -12.91
C VAL A 22 19.18 6.58 -11.94
N THR A 23 18.17 5.78 -12.24
CA THR A 23 16.99 5.59 -11.37
C THR A 23 17.40 5.02 -10.02
N SER A 24 18.26 4.01 -9.98
CA SER A 24 18.79 3.43 -8.74
C SER A 24 19.52 4.48 -7.88
N ALA A 25 20.38 5.30 -8.50
CA ALA A 25 21.09 6.36 -7.80
C ALA A 25 20.14 7.43 -7.24
N GLN A 26 19.11 7.79 -8.00
CA GLN A 26 18.07 8.73 -7.55
C GLN A 26 17.27 8.18 -6.37
N GLN A 27 16.85 6.91 -6.41
CA GLN A 27 16.14 6.26 -5.30
C GLN A 27 16.98 6.22 -4.03
N ARG A 28 18.29 5.97 -4.15
CA ARG A 28 19.21 6.06 -3.00
C ARG A 28 19.32 7.48 -2.43
N LYS A 29 19.37 8.50 -3.29
CA LYS A 29 19.36 9.91 -2.86
C LYS A 29 18.07 10.30 -2.13
N LEU A 30 16.96 9.65 -2.47
CA LEU A 30 15.67 9.80 -1.78
C LEU A 30 15.58 8.99 -0.47
N GLY A 31 16.67 8.38 -0.02
CA GLY A 31 16.76 7.69 1.27
C GLY A 31 16.48 6.19 1.24
N MET A 32 16.32 5.57 0.06
CA MET A 32 16.15 4.11 0.00
C MET A 32 17.46 3.38 0.32
N SER A 33 17.45 2.55 1.36
CA SER A 33 18.61 1.82 1.89
C SER A 33 18.57 0.31 1.65
N TYR A 34 17.92 -0.14 0.59
CA TYR A 34 18.00 -1.55 0.19
C TYR A 34 19.44 -1.95 -0.16
N ASN A 35 19.82 -3.20 0.12
CA ASN A 35 21.13 -3.72 -0.29
C ASN A 35 21.33 -3.63 -1.80
N ILE A 36 20.28 -3.95 -2.57
CA ILE A 36 20.27 -3.86 -4.03
C ILE A 36 19.04 -3.07 -4.47
N ILE A 37 19.25 -2.17 -5.42
CA ILE A 37 18.21 -1.47 -6.18
C ILE A 37 18.64 -1.57 -7.65
N PHE A 38 17.87 -2.28 -8.47
CA PHE A 38 18.11 -2.36 -9.91
C PHE A 38 17.64 -1.11 -10.65
N GLY A 39 16.72 -0.36 -10.08
CA GLY A 39 16.12 0.85 -10.70
C GLY A 39 15.10 0.51 -11.79
N VAL A 40 14.50 -0.67 -11.74
CA VAL A 40 13.46 -1.09 -12.70
C VAL A 40 12.14 -0.44 -12.33
N GLU A 41 11.46 0.14 -13.32
CA GLU A 41 10.17 0.81 -13.12
C GLU A 41 9.01 -0.17 -12.92
N ILE A 42 7.96 0.28 -12.22
CA ILE A 42 6.79 -0.55 -11.87
C ILE A 42 6.12 -1.20 -13.09
N PRO A 43 5.87 -0.50 -14.23
CA PRO A 43 5.27 -1.16 -15.40
C PRO A 43 6.12 -2.34 -15.88
N ARG A 44 7.44 -2.18 -15.92
CA ARG A 44 8.35 -3.26 -16.32
C ARG A 44 8.39 -4.41 -15.31
N LEU A 45 8.28 -4.11 -14.01
CA LEU A 45 8.17 -5.15 -12.98
C LEU A 45 6.91 -6.01 -13.15
N LYS A 46 5.79 -5.40 -13.52
CA LYS A 46 4.56 -6.14 -13.83
C LYS A 46 4.71 -7.04 -15.06
N GLU A 47 5.41 -6.58 -16.09
CA GLU A 47 5.73 -7.41 -17.27
C GLU A 47 6.67 -8.56 -16.92
N ILE A 48 7.63 -8.33 -16.02
CA ILE A 48 8.50 -9.41 -15.51
C ILE A 48 7.67 -10.39 -14.69
N ALA A 49 6.85 -9.92 -13.76
CA ALA A 49 5.99 -10.79 -12.95
C ALA A 49 5.11 -11.71 -13.80
N ALA A 50 4.55 -11.20 -14.91
CA ALA A 50 3.72 -11.99 -15.82
C ALA A 50 4.42 -13.19 -16.48
N LYS A 51 5.76 -13.28 -16.40
CA LYS A 51 6.55 -14.41 -16.91
C LYS A 51 6.74 -15.55 -15.90
N PHE A 52 6.32 -15.33 -14.65
CA PHE A 52 6.56 -16.26 -13.54
C PHE A 52 5.24 -16.72 -12.94
N PRO A 53 5.23 -17.89 -12.27
CA PRO A 53 4.02 -18.38 -11.63
C PRO A 53 3.60 -17.49 -10.47
N VAL A 54 2.30 -17.30 -10.30
CA VAL A 54 1.72 -16.75 -9.07
C VAL A 54 1.78 -17.85 -8.03
N ASP A 55 2.69 -17.69 -7.06
CA ASP A 55 3.02 -18.72 -6.07
C ASP A 55 3.40 -18.11 -4.72
N ALA A 56 2.76 -18.59 -3.65
CA ALA A 56 2.95 -18.07 -2.30
C ALA A 56 4.37 -18.29 -1.76
N GLY A 57 4.99 -19.42 -2.08
CA GLY A 57 6.36 -19.72 -1.66
C GLY A 57 7.36 -18.79 -2.33
N LEU A 58 7.18 -18.55 -3.64
CA LEU A 58 8.00 -17.62 -4.41
C LEU A 58 7.82 -16.18 -3.89
N ALA A 59 6.59 -15.74 -3.70
CA ALA A 59 6.28 -14.40 -3.20
C ALA A 59 6.89 -14.17 -1.81
N LYS A 60 6.68 -15.08 -0.86
CA LYS A 60 7.25 -14.99 0.50
C LYS A 60 8.79 -15.03 0.50
N ALA A 61 9.40 -15.81 -0.39
CA ALA A 61 10.86 -15.85 -0.51
C ALA A 61 11.43 -14.53 -1.06
N LEU A 62 10.79 -13.94 -2.07
CA LEU A 62 11.16 -12.64 -2.62
C LEU A 62 10.96 -11.51 -1.61
N TRP A 63 9.88 -11.55 -0.82
CA TRP A 63 9.61 -10.56 0.21
C TRP A 63 10.70 -10.48 1.28
N LYS A 64 11.33 -11.60 1.62
CA LYS A 64 12.44 -11.67 2.59
C LYS A 64 13.74 -11.06 2.09
N GLU A 65 13.88 -10.84 0.79
CA GLU A 65 15.11 -10.25 0.24
C GLU A 65 15.18 -8.75 0.53
N ASN A 66 16.36 -8.24 0.87
CA ASN A 66 16.60 -6.80 1.00
C ASN A 66 16.94 -6.18 -0.37
N ILE A 67 16.02 -6.39 -1.32
CA ILE A 67 16.10 -5.91 -2.71
C ILE A 67 14.76 -5.23 -3.03
N ARG A 68 14.80 -3.97 -3.50
CA ARG A 68 13.59 -3.19 -3.80
C ARG A 68 12.64 -3.93 -4.75
N GLU A 69 13.16 -4.38 -5.86
CA GLU A 69 12.38 -5.02 -6.93
C GLU A 69 11.84 -6.39 -6.51
N SER A 70 12.57 -7.13 -5.66
CA SER A 70 12.10 -8.41 -5.12
C SER A 70 10.88 -8.22 -4.24
N LYS A 71 10.86 -7.19 -3.37
CA LYS A 71 9.67 -6.88 -2.56
C LYS A 71 8.46 -6.48 -3.41
N LEU A 72 8.66 -5.70 -4.46
CA LEU A 72 7.57 -5.32 -5.38
C LEU A 72 7.05 -6.53 -6.17
N LEU A 73 7.95 -7.38 -6.68
CA LEU A 73 7.56 -8.63 -7.36
C LEU A 73 6.84 -9.60 -6.41
N ALA A 74 7.23 -9.65 -5.14
CA ALA A 74 6.52 -10.45 -4.14
C ALA A 74 5.04 -10.05 -4.04
N ILE A 75 4.74 -8.75 -4.05
CA ILE A 75 3.37 -8.23 -4.04
C ILE A 75 2.59 -8.68 -5.30
N PHE A 76 3.24 -8.67 -6.47
CA PHE A 76 2.58 -9.00 -7.74
C PHE A 76 2.43 -10.52 -7.98
N LEU A 77 3.24 -11.35 -7.32
CA LEU A 77 3.26 -12.80 -7.48
C LEU A 77 2.53 -13.56 -6.36
N LEU A 78 1.99 -12.85 -5.36
CA LEU A 78 1.24 -13.49 -4.28
C LEU A 78 -0.14 -13.90 -4.77
N PRO A 79 -0.60 -15.17 -4.55
CA PRO A 79 -1.97 -15.58 -4.82
C PRO A 79 -2.99 -14.88 -3.91
N GLU A 80 -4.19 -14.60 -4.43
CA GLU A 80 -5.23 -13.84 -3.70
C GLU A 80 -5.67 -14.54 -2.40
N GLU A 81 -5.73 -15.86 -2.39
CA GLU A 81 -6.05 -16.66 -1.20
C GLU A 81 -5.07 -16.47 -0.03
N ASN A 82 -3.87 -15.96 -0.29
CA ASN A 82 -2.86 -15.69 0.74
C ASN A 82 -2.82 -14.23 1.19
N TYR A 83 -3.65 -13.34 0.64
CA TYR A 83 -3.62 -11.91 0.98
C TYR A 83 -3.86 -11.65 2.47
N ALA A 84 -4.88 -12.30 3.05
CA ALA A 84 -5.22 -12.12 4.46
C ALA A 84 -4.12 -12.60 5.42
N GLU A 85 -3.37 -13.62 5.01
CA GLU A 85 -2.27 -14.21 5.80
C GLU A 85 -1.10 -13.24 5.97
N VAL A 86 -0.75 -12.51 4.91
CA VAL A 86 0.47 -11.68 4.90
C VAL A 86 0.22 -10.20 5.22
N ALA A 87 -1.03 -9.74 5.19
CA ALA A 87 -1.36 -8.32 5.23
C ALA A 87 -0.69 -7.57 6.39
N GLU A 88 -0.88 -8.04 7.62
CA GLU A 88 -0.33 -7.39 8.82
C GLU A 88 1.21 -7.47 8.84
N GLU A 89 1.79 -8.64 8.56
CA GLU A 89 3.23 -8.84 8.52
C GLU A 89 3.89 -7.91 7.50
N TRP A 90 3.32 -7.86 6.28
CA TRP A 90 3.92 -7.08 5.20
C TRP A 90 3.75 -5.57 5.39
N ILE A 91 2.66 -5.10 6.00
CA ILE A 91 2.54 -3.70 6.42
C ILE A 91 3.64 -3.37 7.44
N GLY A 92 3.80 -4.19 8.50
CA GLY A 92 4.79 -3.97 9.55
C GLY A 92 6.25 -4.03 9.06
N GLU A 93 6.51 -4.74 7.96
CA GLU A 93 7.83 -4.82 7.33
C GLU A 93 8.06 -3.76 6.23
N CYS A 94 7.04 -2.99 5.84
CA CYS A 94 7.19 -1.88 4.91
C CYS A 94 8.13 -0.82 5.50
N ARG A 95 9.07 -0.36 4.69
CA ARG A 95 9.99 0.74 5.05
C ARG A 95 9.79 1.99 4.19
N TYR A 96 9.12 1.84 3.06
CA TYR A 96 8.96 2.89 2.07
C TYR A 96 7.52 2.94 1.56
N ARG A 97 7.04 4.14 1.30
CA ARG A 97 5.69 4.39 0.77
C ARG A 97 5.42 3.65 -0.53
N GLU A 98 6.43 3.50 -1.38
CA GLU A 98 6.31 2.74 -2.63
C GLU A 98 5.82 1.29 -2.39
N ASN A 99 6.32 0.62 -1.35
CA ASN A 99 5.82 -0.71 -0.99
C ASN A 99 4.39 -0.63 -0.44
N ALA A 100 4.12 0.34 0.42
CA ALA A 100 2.79 0.56 1.00
C ALA A 100 1.74 0.86 -0.08
N ASP A 101 2.07 1.71 -1.07
CA ASP A 101 1.21 2.01 -2.22
C ASP A 101 0.87 0.74 -3.01
N ASN A 102 1.90 -0.03 -3.41
CA ASN A 102 1.68 -1.24 -4.19
C ASN A 102 0.95 -2.32 -3.38
N LEU A 103 1.23 -2.43 -2.08
CA LEU A 103 0.55 -3.34 -1.17
C LEU A 103 -0.95 -2.98 -1.06
N ALA A 104 -1.27 -1.71 -0.84
CA ALA A 104 -2.65 -1.24 -0.74
C ALA A 104 -3.43 -1.48 -2.05
N HIS A 105 -2.84 -1.13 -3.19
CA HIS A 105 -3.47 -1.29 -4.51
C HIS A 105 -3.65 -2.75 -4.95
N THR A 106 -2.73 -3.63 -4.58
CA THR A 106 -2.71 -5.01 -5.10
C THR A 106 -3.37 -6.00 -4.14
N ILE A 107 -3.16 -5.81 -2.83
CA ILE A 107 -3.52 -6.77 -1.78
C ILE A 107 -4.58 -6.21 -0.85
N LEU A 108 -4.29 -5.10 -0.13
CA LEU A 108 -5.08 -4.69 1.03
C LEU A 108 -6.51 -4.29 0.66
N SER A 109 -6.70 -3.58 -0.47
CA SER A 109 -8.04 -3.17 -0.93
C SER A 109 -8.91 -4.31 -1.42
N LYS A 110 -8.34 -5.50 -1.64
CA LYS A 110 -9.05 -6.70 -2.10
C LYS A 110 -9.37 -7.69 -0.97
N LEU A 111 -8.93 -7.41 0.24
CA LEU A 111 -9.27 -8.25 1.39
C LEU A 111 -10.79 -8.31 1.59
N PRO A 112 -11.36 -9.46 1.97
CA PRO A 112 -12.79 -9.57 2.26
C PRO A 112 -13.25 -8.59 3.36
N ASP A 113 -12.41 -8.37 4.36
CA ASP A 113 -12.59 -7.50 5.52
C ASP A 113 -11.77 -6.21 5.43
N ALA A 114 -11.49 -5.74 4.19
CA ALA A 114 -10.63 -4.59 3.94
C ALA A 114 -11.07 -3.31 4.68
N THR A 115 -12.37 -3.05 4.78
CA THR A 115 -12.90 -1.86 5.46
C THR A 115 -12.60 -1.90 6.95
N GLU A 116 -12.91 -3.00 7.62
CA GLU A 116 -12.68 -3.17 9.06
C GLU A 116 -11.20 -3.09 9.40
N ARG A 117 -10.35 -3.73 8.61
CA ARG A 117 -8.89 -3.67 8.80
C ARG A 117 -8.36 -2.26 8.56
N ALA A 118 -8.77 -1.61 7.49
CA ALA A 118 -8.31 -0.27 7.16
C ALA A 118 -8.71 0.75 8.24
N LEU A 119 -9.93 0.65 8.82
CA LEU A 119 -10.35 1.46 9.96
C LEU A 119 -9.51 1.24 11.22
N LYS A 120 -9.00 0.02 11.44
CA LYS A 120 -8.03 -0.25 12.52
C LYS A 120 -6.67 0.36 12.20
N TRP A 121 -6.19 0.21 10.96
CA TRP A 121 -4.88 0.70 10.55
C TRP A 121 -4.78 2.23 10.59
N ILE A 122 -5.84 2.98 10.25
CA ILE A 122 -5.80 4.46 10.36
C ILE A 122 -5.64 4.96 11.80
N CYS A 123 -6.01 4.15 12.79
CA CYS A 123 -5.83 4.45 14.22
C CYS A 123 -4.46 4.03 14.76
N ASN A 124 -3.61 3.40 13.95
CA ASN A 124 -2.29 2.94 14.39
C ASN A 124 -1.32 4.13 14.50
N SER A 125 -0.47 4.12 15.53
CA SER A 125 0.55 5.13 15.76
C SER A 125 1.74 5.03 14.78
N GLU A 126 1.94 3.87 14.15
CA GLU A 126 2.99 3.69 13.15
C GLU A 126 2.59 4.32 11.81
N GLU A 127 3.46 5.19 11.29
CA GLU A 127 3.19 6.01 10.08
C GLU A 127 2.70 5.17 8.91
N LEU A 128 3.36 4.05 8.60
CA LEU A 128 3.03 3.26 7.42
C LEU A 128 1.76 2.42 7.57
N TYR A 129 1.40 2.02 8.81
CA TYR A 129 0.08 1.42 9.06
C TYR A 129 -1.04 2.42 8.80
N CYS A 130 -0.95 3.61 9.40
CA CYS A 130 -1.90 4.69 9.20
C CYS A 130 -2.00 5.07 7.70
N TYR A 131 -0.87 5.17 7.02
CA TYR A 131 -0.77 5.43 5.59
C TYR A 131 -1.49 4.36 4.75
N CYS A 132 -1.20 3.07 4.99
CA CYS A 132 -1.87 1.95 4.32
C CYS A 132 -3.38 1.95 4.56
N GLY A 133 -3.82 2.27 5.77
CA GLY A 133 -5.23 2.37 6.13
C GLY A 133 -5.97 3.41 5.28
N PHE A 134 -5.48 4.64 5.23
CA PHE A 134 -6.11 5.70 4.44
C PHE A 134 -6.08 5.43 2.93
N ILE A 135 -4.98 4.92 2.38
CA ILE A 135 -4.93 4.52 0.96
C ILE A 135 -5.96 3.43 0.67
N THR A 136 -6.06 2.42 1.54
CA THR A 136 -7.01 1.32 1.37
C THR A 136 -8.44 1.83 1.39
N LEU A 137 -8.80 2.71 2.35
CA LEU A 137 -10.11 3.35 2.40
C LEU A 137 -10.40 4.19 1.15
N ALA A 138 -9.43 4.99 0.69
CA ALA A 138 -9.58 5.78 -0.53
C ALA A 138 -9.88 4.90 -1.76
N LEU A 139 -9.25 3.73 -1.87
CA LEU A 139 -9.51 2.76 -2.94
C LEU A 139 -10.90 2.13 -2.83
N ILE A 140 -11.32 1.79 -1.61
CA ILE A 140 -12.65 1.25 -1.31
C ILE A 140 -13.73 2.26 -1.67
N PHE A 141 -13.60 3.51 -1.25
CA PHE A 141 -14.56 4.59 -1.54
C PHE A 141 -14.66 4.88 -3.03
N ARG A 142 -13.52 4.94 -3.72
CA ARG A 142 -13.50 5.10 -5.19
C ARG A 142 -14.20 3.94 -5.93
N SER A 143 -14.30 2.76 -5.33
CA SER A 143 -15.08 1.64 -5.88
C SER A 143 -16.59 1.73 -5.58
N GLY A 144 -17.05 2.80 -4.94
CA GLY A 144 -18.46 3.03 -4.59
C GLY A 144 -18.93 2.35 -3.30
N LYS A 145 -18.03 1.75 -2.53
CA LYS A 145 -18.37 1.17 -1.22
C LYS A 145 -18.48 2.27 -0.17
N GLY A 146 -19.52 2.20 0.68
CA GLY A 146 -19.73 3.10 1.81
C GLY A 146 -19.31 2.50 3.15
N LEU A 147 -19.56 3.25 4.20
CA LEU A 147 -19.39 2.86 5.61
C LEU A 147 -20.76 2.75 6.30
N THR A 148 -20.83 1.97 7.37
CA THR A 148 -21.94 2.03 8.34
C THR A 148 -21.81 3.29 9.20
N ASP A 149 -22.90 3.74 9.86
CA ASP A 149 -22.87 4.98 10.66
C ASP A 149 -21.77 4.99 11.72
N GLY A 150 -21.53 3.88 12.44
CA GLY A 150 -20.48 3.80 13.42
C GLY A 150 -19.05 3.79 12.81
N GLN A 151 -18.89 3.21 11.63
CA GLN A 151 -17.64 3.24 10.87
C GLN A 151 -17.36 4.64 10.31
N GLU A 152 -18.40 5.35 9.88
CA GLU A 152 -18.32 6.72 9.37
C GLU A 152 -17.84 7.68 10.48
N GLU A 153 -18.43 7.58 11.68
CA GLU A 153 -18.01 8.37 12.84
C GLU A 153 -16.54 8.14 13.20
N GLN A 154 -16.12 6.87 13.25
CA GLN A 154 -14.70 6.51 13.48
C GLN A 154 -13.79 7.12 12.41
N PHE A 155 -14.16 6.99 11.14
CA PHE A 155 -13.39 7.49 10.01
C PHE A 155 -13.24 9.01 10.08
N PHE A 156 -14.36 9.74 10.25
CA PHE A 156 -14.35 11.20 10.31
C PHE A 156 -13.53 11.72 11.49
N THR A 157 -13.70 11.13 12.68
CA THR A 157 -12.96 11.50 13.87
C THR A 157 -11.44 11.32 13.65
N THR A 158 -11.04 10.16 13.12
CA THR A 158 -9.63 9.85 12.91
C THR A 158 -9.04 10.73 11.81
N ALA A 159 -9.71 10.88 10.68
CA ALA A 159 -9.24 11.71 9.57
C ALA A 159 -9.06 13.18 9.99
N SER A 160 -10.04 13.75 10.70
CA SER A 160 -9.94 15.12 11.21
C SER A 160 -8.84 15.30 12.24
N GLY A 161 -8.64 14.31 13.11
CA GLY A 161 -7.52 14.31 14.06
C GLY A 161 -6.17 14.36 13.35
N ILE A 162 -6.01 13.57 12.29
CA ILE A 162 -4.80 13.56 11.44
C ILE A 162 -4.59 14.90 10.74
N LEU A 163 -5.64 15.54 10.23
CA LEU A 163 -5.53 16.82 9.53
C LEU A 163 -5.23 18.00 10.46
N LYS A 164 -5.68 17.93 11.72
CA LYS A 164 -5.48 18.98 12.73
C LYS A 164 -4.16 18.85 13.50
N SER A 165 -3.54 17.68 13.50
CA SER A 165 -2.31 17.40 14.23
C SER A 165 -1.07 17.59 13.37
N PRO A 166 0.12 17.90 13.95
CA PRO A 166 1.39 17.89 13.24
C PRO A 166 1.80 16.43 12.91
N THR A 167 1.07 15.81 12.00
CA THR A 167 1.33 14.44 11.52
C THR A 167 2.23 14.47 10.29
N PRO A 168 2.85 13.34 9.91
CA PRO A 168 3.57 13.25 8.66
C PRO A 168 2.68 13.69 7.48
N HIS A 169 3.20 14.58 6.64
CA HIS A 169 2.46 15.13 5.49
C HIS A 169 1.84 14.05 4.58
N SER A 170 2.48 12.88 4.51
CA SER A 170 1.96 11.73 3.79
C SER A 170 0.61 11.24 4.31
N ASN A 171 0.46 11.12 5.64
CA ASN A 171 -0.76 10.64 6.25
C ASN A 171 -1.89 11.66 6.09
N ALA A 172 -1.60 12.94 6.31
CA ALA A 172 -2.55 14.03 6.07
C ALA A 172 -3.04 14.06 4.61
N SER A 173 -2.12 13.90 3.65
CA SER A 173 -2.46 13.83 2.22
C SER A 173 -3.36 12.63 1.89
N GLN A 174 -3.11 11.45 2.47
CA GLN A 174 -3.95 10.27 2.23
C GLN A 174 -5.30 10.37 2.97
N ALA A 175 -5.33 10.94 4.17
CA ALA A 175 -6.57 11.21 4.88
C ALA A 175 -7.47 12.18 4.08
N MET A 176 -6.91 13.27 3.56
CA MET A 176 -7.64 14.21 2.70
C MET A 176 -8.16 13.52 1.44
N LYS A 177 -7.35 12.69 0.78
CA LYS A 177 -7.75 11.93 -0.40
C LYS A 177 -8.90 10.96 -0.11
N ALA A 178 -8.83 10.25 1.01
CA ALA A 178 -9.91 9.35 1.43
C ALA A 178 -11.20 10.11 1.72
N LEU A 179 -11.11 11.26 2.41
CA LEU A 179 -12.24 12.14 2.64
C LEU A 179 -12.84 12.65 1.34
N THR A 180 -12.03 13.12 0.40
CA THR A 180 -12.49 13.59 -0.92
C THR A 180 -13.31 12.51 -1.62
N PHE A 181 -12.80 11.29 -1.73
CA PHE A 181 -13.55 10.20 -2.37
C PHE A 181 -14.79 9.77 -1.59
N TYR A 182 -14.76 9.83 -0.26
CA TYR A 182 -15.92 9.49 0.54
C TYR A 182 -17.02 10.53 0.44
N CYS A 183 -16.67 11.81 0.40
CA CYS A 183 -17.56 12.97 0.36
C CYS A 183 -17.92 13.45 -1.05
N GLU A 184 -17.64 12.66 -2.12
CA GLU A 184 -18.14 12.94 -3.48
C GLU A 184 -19.68 13.01 -3.52
N ASP A 185 -20.36 12.37 -2.58
CA ASP A 185 -21.80 12.48 -2.35
C ASP A 185 -22.11 13.68 -1.43
N ASP A 186 -22.91 14.63 -1.88
CA ASP A 186 -23.29 15.86 -1.15
C ASP A 186 -23.87 15.59 0.24
N GLY A 187 -24.60 14.47 0.42
CA GLY A 187 -25.13 14.05 1.73
C GLY A 187 -24.02 13.69 2.73
N LYS A 188 -22.96 13.04 2.27
CA LYS A 188 -21.81 12.68 3.11
C LYS A 188 -20.94 13.87 3.43
N ALA A 189 -20.76 14.79 2.49
CA ALA A 189 -20.07 16.06 2.72
C ALA A 189 -20.78 16.89 3.81
N THR A 190 -22.11 16.97 3.76
CA THR A 190 -22.91 17.65 4.78
C THR A 190 -22.76 17.01 6.15
N ARG A 191 -22.77 15.67 6.25
CA ARG A 191 -22.53 14.94 7.51
C ARG A 191 -21.15 15.22 8.08
N PHE A 192 -20.12 15.22 7.24
CA PHE A 192 -18.76 15.53 7.66
C PHE A 192 -18.65 16.95 8.23
N ASN A 193 -19.21 17.94 7.54
CA ASN A 193 -19.23 19.33 7.98
C ASN A 193 -20.02 19.51 9.30
N THR A 194 -21.16 18.83 9.45
CA THR A 194 -21.93 18.83 10.71
C THR A 194 -21.14 18.21 11.86
N PHE A 195 -20.37 17.17 11.61
CA PHE A 195 -19.59 16.48 12.64
C PHE A 195 -18.39 17.31 13.12
N HIS A 196 -17.79 18.15 12.27
CA HIS A 196 -16.54 18.86 12.57
C HIS A 196 -16.63 20.38 12.62
N GLY A 197 -17.81 20.99 12.34
CA GLY A 197 -17.92 22.43 12.13
C GLY A 197 -17.27 22.91 10.83
N GLU A 198 -17.77 23.98 10.24
CA GLU A 198 -17.55 24.46 8.86
C GLU A 198 -16.07 24.75 8.41
N GLU A 199 -15.04 24.35 9.14
CA GLU A 199 -13.67 24.84 8.95
C GLU A 199 -12.73 23.96 8.10
N ILE A 200 -13.17 22.82 7.53
CA ILE A 200 -12.21 21.88 6.89
C ILE A 200 -12.41 21.67 5.38
N MET A 201 -13.53 22.10 4.80
CA MET A 201 -13.70 22.03 3.33
C MET A 201 -14.07 23.37 2.72
#